data_c73c423926c5a30d2ae8d574f06da711
#
_entry.id   c73c423926c5a30d2ae8d574f06da711
#
_cell.length_a   1.000
_cell.length_b   1.000
_cell.length_c   1.000
_cell.angle_alpha   90.00
_cell.angle_beta   90.00
_cell.angle_gamma   90.00
#
_symmetry.space_group_name_H-M   'P 1'
#
loop_
_entity.id
_entity.type
_entity.pdbx_description
1 polymer ?
#
loop_
_entity_poly.entity_id
_entity_poly.type
_entity_poly.pdbx_seq_one_letter_code
_entity_poly.pdbx_strand_id
1 'polypeptide(L)'
;MRVICPSCLSVNNVPKKDSYLKANCGKCKESLLDNKPINLTNANFDEIVVNSEIPVIVDFWAPWCGPCKMFAPIFNETSKKYPLKAVFAKVDTELEHTLGSKYHIMSIPTLIV
;
A
#
# COMPACT_ATOMS: atom_id res chain seq x y z
N MET A 1 -5.83 -15.55 5.97
CA MET A 1 -5.79 -14.10 6.21
C MET A 1 -6.50 -13.34 5.11
N ARG A 2 -7.08 -12.22 5.43
CA ARG A 2 -7.73 -11.36 4.45
C ARG A 2 -6.69 -10.51 3.71
N VAL A 3 -6.72 -10.58 2.40
CA VAL A 3 -5.86 -9.79 1.50
C VAL A 3 -6.75 -9.03 0.53
N ILE A 4 -6.56 -7.73 0.45
CA ILE A 4 -7.33 -6.89 -0.45
C ILE A 4 -6.60 -6.78 -1.78
N CYS A 5 -7.29 -7.11 -2.87
CA CYS A 5 -6.72 -6.96 -4.20
C CYS A 5 -6.56 -5.47 -4.53
N PRO A 6 -5.34 -4.99 -4.85
CA PRO A 6 -5.16 -3.58 -5.16
C PRO A 6 -5.82 -3.15 -6.47
N SER A 7 -6.11 -4.10 -7.36
CA SER A 7 -6.71 -3.80 -8.66
C SER A 7 -8.22 -3.67 -8.61
N CYS A 8 -8.92 -4.57 -7.88
CA CYS A 8 -10.39 -4.58 -7.87
C CYS A 8 -11.01 -4.42 -6.47
N LEU A 9 -10.21 -4.32 -5.42
CA LEU A 9 -10.62 -4.15 -4.02
C LEU A 9 -11.42 -5.33 -3.45
N SER A 10 -11.39 -6.47 -4.11
CA SER A 10 -12.04 -7.68 -3.59
C SER A 10 -11.26 -8.25 -2.41
N VAL A 11 -11.99 -8.83 -1.46
CA VAL A 11 -11.39 -9.53 -0.32
C VAL A 11 -11.02 -10.94 -0.75
N ASN A 12 -9.78 -11.34 -0.49
CA ASN A 12 -9.29 -12.68 -0.75
C ASN A 12 -8.89 -13.33 0.57
N ASN A 13 -9.22 -14.60 0.73
CA ASN A 13 -8.74 -15.40 1.86
C ASN A 13 -7.54 -16.20 1.39
N VAL A 14 -6.36 -15.90 1.93
CA VAL A 14 -5.10 -16.50 1.54
C VAL A 14 -4.51 -17.25 2.74
N PRO A 15 -4.04 -18.49 2.57
CA PRO A 15 -3.36 -19.20 3.65
C PRO A 15 -2.10 -18.45 4.08
N LYS A 16 -1.87 -18.39 5.38
CA LYS A 16 -0.65 -17.77 5.91
C LYS A 16 0.52 -18.72 5.73
N LYS A 17 1.52 -18.33 4.93
CA LYS A 17 2.71 -19.14 4.63
C LYS A 17 3.96 -18.27 4.69
N ASP A 18 5.12 -18.91 4.81
CA ASP A 18 6.41 -18.22 4.75
C ASP A 18 6.74 -17.75 3.34
N SER A 19 6.30 -18.50 2.33
CA SER A 19 6.51 -18.15 0.91
C SER A 19 5.36 -18.66 0.07
N TYR A 20 5.20 -18.04 -1.12
CA TYR A 20 4.13 -18.34 -2.06
C TYR A 20 4.72 -18.52 -3.46
N LEU A 21 4.31 -19.59 -4.16
CA LEU A 21 4.63 -19.78 -5.57
C LEU A 21 3.64 -19.04 -6.46
N LYS A 22 2.38 -19.02 -6.07
CA LYS A 22 1.31 -18.37 -6.83
C LYS A 22 0.18 -17.96 -5.90
N ALA A 23 -0.33 -16.77 -6.08
CA ALA A 23 -1.54 -16.29 -5.40
C ALA A 23 -2.20 -15.25 -6.29
N ASN A 24 -3.40 -15.54 -6.76
CA ASN A 24 -4.16 -14.66 -7.64
C ASN A 24 -5.48 -14.26 -6.99
N CYS A 25 -5.96 -13.05 -7.32
CA CYS A 25 -7.27 -12.62 -6.90
C CYS A 25 -8.36 -13.53 -7.47
N GLY A 26 -9.26 -13.98 -6.61
CA GLY A 26 -10.36 -14.86 -7.04
C GLY A 26 -11.34 -14.20 -7.99
N LYS A 27 -11.45 -12.86 -7.95
CA LYS A 27 -12.37 -12.11 -8.79
C LYS A 27 -11.76 -11.65 -10.11
N CYS A 28 -10.66 -10.89 -10.07
CA CYS A 28 -10.07 -10.31 -11.28
C CYS A 28 -8.89 -11.10 -11.84
N LYS A 29 -8.42 -12.12 -11.14
CA LYS A 29 -7.33 -13.03 -11.53
C LYS A 29 -5.94 -12.40 -11.57
N GLU A 30 -5.80 -11.14 -11.19
CA GLU A 30 -4.48 -10.49 -11.07
C GLU A 30 -3.66 -11.13 -9.96
N SER A 31 -2.33 -11.14 -10.13
CA SER A 31 -1.43 -11.69 -9.12
C SER A 31 -1.44 -10.83 -7.85
N LEU A 32 -1.54 -11.49 -6.70
CA LEU A 32 -1.41 -10.85 -5.39
C LEU A 32 0.05 -10.81 -4.92
N LEU A 33 0.96 -11.41 -5.69
CA LEU A 33 2.40 -11.43 -5.38
C LEU A 33 3.17 -10.31 -6.05
N ASP A 34 2.55 -9.59 -6.98
CA ASP A 34 3.16 -8.44 -7.65
C ASP A 34 3.11 -7.23 -6.71
N ASN A 35 3.99 -7.25 -5.72
CA ASN A 35 3.98 -6.26 -4.65
C ASN A 35 4.67 -4.97 -5.09
N LYS A 36 3.91 -3.88 -5.13
CA LYS A 36 4.40 -2.54 -5.47
C LYS A 36 3.59 -1.53 -4.68
N PRO A 37 4.11 -0.30 -4.49
CA PRO A 37 3.35 0.71 -3.75
C PRO A 37 2.01 1.03 -4.38
N ILE A 38 0.98 1.07 -3.55
CA ILE A 38 -0.41 1.35 -3.95
C ILE A 38 -0.71 2.81 -3.66
N ASN A 39 -1.26 3.54 -4.64
CA ASN A 39 -1.69 4.91 -4.41
C ASN A 39 -3.03 4.91 -3.66
N LEU A 40 -3.01 5.43 -2.44
CA LEU A 40 -4.21 5.54 -1.61
C LEU A 40 -4.92 6.86 -1.88
N THR A 41 -6.24 6.76 -1.98
CA THR A 41 -7.14 7.90 -2.11
C THR A 41 -8.24 7.80 -1.08
N ASN A 42 -9.08 8.82 -0.94
CA ASN A 42 -10.26 8.74 -0.07
C ASN A 42 -11.18 7.59 -0.48
N ALA A 43 -11.18 7.23 -1.77
CA ALA A 43 -12.05 6.18 -2.29
C ALA A 43 -11.62 4.76 -1.89
N ASN A 44 -10.30 4.50 -1.75
CA ASN A 44 -9.80 3.16 -1.49
C ASN A 44 -9.11 2.98 -0.14
N PHE A 45 -8.92 4.06 0.62
CA PHE A 45 -8.16 4.01 1.87
C PHE A 45 -8.72 3.00 2.87
N ASP A 46 -10.00 3.10 3.19
CA ASP A 46 -10.62 2.20 4.17
C ASP A 46 -10.61 0.75 3.69
N GLU A 47 -10.87 0.53 2.39
CA GLU A 47 -10.87 -0.82 1.83
C GLU A 47 -9.51 -1.51 2.00
N ILE A 48 -8.44 -0.79 1.71
CA ILE A 48 -7.08 -1.35 1.75
C ILE A 48 -6.52 -1.36 3.16
N VAL A 49 -6.60 -0.25 3.89
CA VAL A 49 -5.95 -0.11 5.19
C VAL A 49 -6.72 -0.78 6.30
N VAL A 50 -8.04 -0.57 6.37
CA VAL A 50 -8.86 -1.07 7.48
C VAL A 50 -9.14 -2.56 7.31
N ASN A 51 -9.43 -3.01 6.11
CA ASN A 51 -9.86 -4.39 5.87
C ASN A 51 -8.73 -5.39 5.69
N SER A 52 -7.50 -4.93 5.46
CA SER A 52 -6.34 -5.82 5.31
C SER A 52 -5.92 -6.39 6.66
N GLU A 53 -5.62 -7.69 6.72
CA GLU A 53 -5.01 -8.32 7.88
C GLU A 53 -3.49 -8.27 7.85
N ILE A 54 -2.92 -7.83 6.72
CA ILE A 54 -1.49 -7.63 6.55
C ILE A 54 -1.15 -6.20 6.98
N PRO A 55 -0.01 -5.97 7.66
CA PRO A 55 0.41 -4.60 7.99
C PRO A 55 0.53 -3.73 6.74
N VAL A 56 0.08 -2.49 6.85
CA VAL A 56 0.15 -1.52 5.75
C VAL A 56 1.13 -0.42 6.14
N ILE A 57 2.15 -0.21 5.30
CA ILE A 57 3.14 0.85 5.48
C ILE A 57 2.77 1.98 4.52
N VAL A 58 2.46 3.15 5.06
CA VAL A 58 1.99 4.28 4.26
C VAL A 58 3.06 5.36 4.20
N ASP A 59 3.47 5.72 2.98
CA ASP A 59 4.40 6.81 2.69
C ASP A 59 3.62 8.06 2.30
N PHE A 60 3.65 9.08 3.16
CA PHE A 60 3.06 10.39 2.86
C PHE A 60 4.10 11.26 2.14
N TRP A 61 3.79 11.69 0.94
CA TRP A 61 4.73 12.37 0.05
C TRP A 61 4.04 13.48 -0.75
N ALA A 62 4.83 14.22 -1.54
CA ALA A 62 4.30 15.19 -2.49
C ALA A 62 5.23 15.27 -3.72
N PRO A 63 4.67 15.61 -4.91
CA PRO A 63 5.47 15.65 -6.15
C PRO A 63 6.61 16.67 -6.14
N TRP A 64 6.47 17.76 -5.37
CA TRP A 64 7.49 18.81 -5.26
C TRP A 64 8.59 18.49 -4.25
N CYS A 65 8.44 17.44 -3.48
CA CYS A 65 9.34 17.09 -2.39
C CYS A 65 10.57 16.33 -2.93
N GLY A 66 11.74 16.97 -2.89
CA GLY A 66 12.99 16.34 -3.33
C GLY A 66 13.34 15.06 -2.57
N PRO A 67 13.38 15.08 -1.22
CA PRO A 67 13.64 13.87 -0.44
C PRO A 67 12.63 12.74 -0.70
N CYS A 68 11.36 13.06 -0.95
CA CYS A 68 10.35 12.08 -1.31
C CYS A 68 10.71 11.37 -2.61
N LYS A 69 11.17 12.13 -3.61
CA LYS A 69 11.56 11.58 -4.91
C LYS A 69 12.79 10.69 -4.80
N MET A 70 13.72 11.01 -3.91
CA MET A 70 14.89 10.18 -3.65
C MET A 70 14.53 8.89 -2.94
N PHE A 71 13.52 8.94 -2.08
CA PHE A 71 13.03 7.78 -1.32
C PHE A 71 12.17 6.83 -2.17
N ALA A 72 11.47 7.34 -3.17
CA ALA A 72 10.51 6.56 -3.97
C ALA A 72 11.10 5.27 -4.57
N PRO A 73 12.30 5.28 -5.22
CA PRO A 73 12.88 4.04 -5.74
C PRO A 73 13.20 3.03 -4.63
N ILE A 74 13.65 3.50 -3.48
CA ILE A 74 13.99 2.65 -2.33
C ILE A 74 12.72 1.97 -1.80
N PHE A 75 11.65 2.72 -1.64
CA PHE A 75 10.36 2.23 -1.19
C PHE A 75 9.80 1.19 -2.16
N ASN A 76 9.87 1.49 -3.46
CA ASN A 76 9.40 0.59 -4.51
C ASN A 76 10.19 -0.73 -4.52
N GLU A 77 11.52 -0.67 -4.47
CA GLU A 77 12.35 -1.87 -4.46
C GLU A 77 12.15 -2.71 -3.19
N THR A 78 12.00 -2.04 -2.04
CA THR A 78 11.77 -2.74 -0.78
C THR A 78 10.42 -3.47 -0.81
N SER A 79 9.39 -2.88 -1.40
CA SER A 79 8.06 -3.51 -1.47
C SER A 79 8.09 -4.87 -2.15
N LYS A 80 8.94 -5.03 -3.16
CA LYS A 80 9.04 -6.29 -3.93
C LYS A 80 9.58 -7.46 -3.10
N LYS A 81 10.19 -7.18 -1.97
CA LYS A 81 10.79 -8.21 -1.10
C LYS A 81 9.80 -8.84 -0.12
N TYR A 82 8.61 -8.26 0.04
CA TYR A 82 7.66 -8.65 1.08
C TYR A 82 6.26 -8.95 0.55
N PRO A 83 6.12 -9.75 -0.55
CA PRO A 83 4.78 -10.07 -1.07
C PRO A 83 3.95 -10.81 -0.02
N LEU A 84 2.72 -10.37 0.20
CA LEU A 84 1.77 -10.90 1.18
C LEU A 84 2.27 -10.86 2.64
N LYS A 85 3.33 -10.11 2.91
CA LYS A 85 3.85 -9.90 4.27
C LYS A 85 3.64 -8.48 4.76
N ALA A 86 3.68 -7.52 3.84
CA ALA A 86 3.36 -6.11 4.12
C ALA A 86 2.81 -5.47 2.86
N VAL A 87 1.83 -4.60 3.04
CA VAL A 87 1.30 -3.78 1.96
C VAL A 87 2.02 -2.44 2.00
N PHE A 88 2.60 -2.03 0.86
CA PHE A 88 3.26 -0.75 0.73
C PHE A 88 2.33 0.21 0.01
N ALA A 89 2.06 1.36 0.60
CA ALA A 89 1.09 2.31 0.07
C ALA A 89 1.63 3.74 0.13
N LYS A 90 1.10 4.60 -0.72
CA LYS A 90 1.53 6.00 -0.83
C LYS A 90 0.31 6.91 -0.76
N VAL A 91 0.44 8.04 -0.06
CA VAL A 91 -0.57 9.09 -0.05
C VAL A 91 0.08 10.37 -0.57
N ASP A 92 -0.41 10.89 -1.70
CA ASP A 92 -0.01 12.18 -2.23
C ASP A 92 -0.75 13.26 -1.44
N THR A 93 -0.03 13.98 -0.59
CA THR A 93 -0.62 14.98 0.30
C THR A 93 -1.14 16.22 -0.44
N GLU A 94 -0.72 16.43 -1.69
CA GLU A 94 -1.26 17.49 -2.54
C GLU A 94 -2.68 17.16 -3.01
N LEU A 95 -2.91 15.88 -3.36
CA LEU A 95 -4.22 15.43 -3.83
C LEU A 95 -5.14 15.01 -2.69
N GLU A 96 -4.59 14.43 -1.62
CA GLU A 96 -5.35 13.84 -0.53
C GLU A 96 -5.14 14.61 0.78
N HIS A 97 -5.59 15.86 0.81
CA HIS A 97 -5.46 16.75 1.98
C HIS A 97 -6.14 16.16 3.22
N THR A 98 -7.30 15.55 3.04
CA THR A 98 -8.07 14.96 4.14
C THR A 98 -7.29 13.87 4.85
N LEU A 99 -6.61 12.99 4.11
CA LEU A 99 -5.81 11.92 4.69
C LEU A 99 -4.58 12.47 5.41
N GLY A 100 -3.91 13.47 4.82
CA GLY A 100 -2.79 14.13 5.47
C GLY A 100 -3.18 14.79 6.80
N SER A 101 -4.31 15.48 6.83
CA SER A 101 -4.83 16.11 8.03
C SER A 101 -5.26 15.10 9.09
N LYS A 102 -5.90 14.00 8.66
CA LYS A 102 -6.36 12.95 9.56
C LYS A 102 -5.23 12.34 10.39
N TYR A 103 -4.04 12.22 9.80
CA TYR A 103 -2.88 11.64 10.46
C TYR A 103 -1.87 12.68 10.94
N HIS A 104 -2.26 13.96 10.96
CA HIS A 104 -1.45 15.06 11.47
C HIS A 104 -0.07 15.14 10.82
N ILE A 105 -0.04 14.97 9.49
CA ILE A 105 1.22 15.00 8.74
C ILE A 105 1.72 16.44 8.64
N MET A 106 2.83 16.73 9.31
CA MET A 106 3.42 18.08 9.36
C MET A 106 4.66 18.22 8.48
N SER A 107 5.29 17.12 8.15
CA SER A 107 6.46 17.10 7.28
C SER A 107 6.44 15.84 6.43
N ILE A 108 7.12 15.89 5.29
CA ILE A 108 7.23 14.78 4.35
C ILE A 108 8.69 14.58 3.93
N PRO A 109 9.14 13.36 3.61
CA PRO A 109 8.36 12.11 3.69
C PRO A 109 8.09 11.67 5.13
N THR A 110 6.95 11.03 5.36
CA THR A 110 6.58 10.44 6.65
C THR A 110 6.03 9.04 6.43
N LEU A 111 6.54 8.07 7.18
CA LEU A 111 6.05 6.69 7.13
C LEU A 111 5.22 6.40 8.37
N ILE A 112 4.06 5.76 8.16
CA ILE A 112 3.19 5.27 9.24
C ILE A 112 2.85 3.81 8.95
N VAL A 113 2.87 3.01 9.99
CA VAL A 113 2.53 1.57 9.89
C VAL A 113 1.16 1.29 10.51
#